data_7e6a3eb784d5a1d798660f180c14a9a8
#
_entry.id   7e6a3eb784d5a1d798660f180c14a9a8
#
_cell.length_a   1.000
_cell.length_b   1.000
_cell.length_c   1.000
_cell.angle_alpha   90.00
_cell.angle_beta   90.00
_cell.angle_gamma   90.00
#
_symmetry.space_group_name_H-M   'P 1'
#
loop_
_entity.id
_entity.type
_entity.pdbx_description
1 polymer ?
#
loop_
_entity_poly.entity_id
_entity_poly.type
_entity_poly.pdbx_seq_one_letter_code
_entity_poly.pdbx_strand_id
1 'polypeptide(L)'
;MVRISGCSSKPVRILSYTLIVTGAIVLAMFIIPLFSGTLNTGSYFGFVIGGVTVLLGIFTPKLFSNAKKAVRYIFRAVLIIYGILAVYAITLSAFMVANMNDAPEKDGSRTVIVLGCQVRRDGPSLMLRRRLDAACSYLSADTKADCIVSGGKGDNEHISEAEAMYEALVNDGISKNRITKEDKSSSTYENLLFSKQILEDGGKP
;
A
#
# COMPACT_ATOMS: atom_id res chain seq x y z
N MET A 1 11.10 -51.34 -24.65
CA MET A 1 9.78 -50.67 -24.74
C MET A 1 9.70 -49.64 -23.61
N VAL A 2 10.11 -48.41 -23.90
CA VAL A 2 10.17 -47.31 -22.88
C VAL A 2 8.76 -46.74 -22.74
N ARG A 3 8.15 -46.98 -21.60
CA ARG A 3 6.81 -46.46 -21.25
C ARG A 3 6.89 -44.97 -20.97
N ILE A 4 6.62 -44.16 -21.96
CA ILE A 4 6.44 -42.72 -21.80
C ILE A 4 5.09 -42.46 -21.10
N SER A 5 5.06 -42.64 -19.77
CA SER A 5 3.88 -42.31 -18.95
C SER A 5 4.07 -40.99 -18.22
N GLY A 6 4.14 -39.91 -18.98
CA GLY A 6 4.21 -38.56 -18.47
C GLY A 6 2.90 -37.80 -18.65
N CYS A 7 1.74 -38.42 -18.57
CA CYS A 7 0.46 -37.73 -18.65
C CYS A 7 0.04 -37.23 -17.25
N SER A 8 0.40 -36.01 -16.93
CA SER A 8 -0.13 -35.32 -15.73
C SER A 8 -1.66 -35.33 -15.76
N SER A 9 -2.31 -35.70 -14.65
CA SER A 9 -3.77 -35.73 -14.56
C SER A 9 -4.40 -34.39 -14.93
N LYS A 10 -5.61 -34.42 -15.54
CA LYS A 10 -6.34 -33.20 -15.95
C LYS A 10 -6.35 -32.11 -14.84
N PRO A 11 -6.67 -32.40 -13.55
CA PRO A 11 -6.68 -31.39 -12.51
C PRO A 11 -5.31 -30.74 -12.24
N VAL A 12 -4.22 -31.48 -12.36
CA VAL A 12 -2.86 -30.96 -12.20
C VAL A 12 -2.50 -29.98 -13.32
N ARG A 13 -2.94 -30.26 -14.55
CA ARG A 13 -2.74 -29.34 -15.68
C ARG A 13 -3.56 -28.07 -15.51
N ILE A 14 -4.81 -28.17 -15.11
CA ILE A 14 -5.67 -27.01 -14.83
C ILE A 14 -5.00 -26.14 -13.76
N LEU A 15 -4.59 -26.72 -12.63
CA LEU A 15 -3.89 -25.97 -11.56
C LEU A 15 -2.60 -25.30 -12.08
N SER A 16 -1.81 -25.97 -12.91
CA SER A 16 -0.61 -25.41 -13.53
C SER A 16 -0.94 -24.19 -14.39
N TYR A 17 -1.93 -24.30 -15.27
CA TYR A 17 -2.33 -23.19 -16.15
C TYR A 17 -2.93 -22.02 -15.36
N THR A 18 -3.76 -22.28 -14.35
CA THR A 18 -4.30 -21.20 -13.51
C THR A 18 -3.18 -20.45 -12.79
N LEU A 19 -2.20 -21.13 -12.21
CA LEU A 19 -1.05 -20.49 -11.57
C LEU A 19 -0.22 -19.67 -12.57
N ILE A 20 0.04 -20.18 -13.77
CA ILE A 20 0.81 -19.45 -14.79
C ILE A 20 0.05 -18.19 -15.22
N VAL A 21 -1.24 -18.32 -15.52
CA VAL A 21 -2.06 -17.19 -15.98
C VAL A 21 -2.19 -16.13 -14.88
N THR A 22 -2.51 -16.51 -13.65
CA THR A 22 -2.62 -15.55 -12.54
C THR A 22 -1.29 -14.88 -12.24
N GLY A 23 -0.18 -15.61 -12.23
CA GLY A 23 1.16 -15.05 -12.04
C GLY A 23 1.55 -14.08 -13.17
N ALA A 24 1.20 -14.41 -14.43
CA ALA A 24 1.43 -13.52 -15.57
C ALA A 24 0.60 -12.23 -15.49
N ILE A 25 -0.65 -12.31 -15.04
CA ILE A 25 -1.50 -11.14 -14.81
C ILE A 25 -0.89 -10.25 -13.73
N VAL A 26 -0.45 -10.84 -12.61
CA VAL A 26 0.21 -10.08 -11.53
C VAL A 26 1.46 -9.39 -12.06
N LEU A 27 2.34 -10.11 -12.78
CA LEU A 27 3.53 -9.50 -13.39
C LEU A 27 3.17 -8.34 -14.34
N ALA A 28 2.16 -8.51 -15.19
CA ALA A 28 1.72 -7.48 -16.12
C ALA A 28 1.24 -6.22 -15.39
N MET A 29 0.48 -6.37 -14.29
CA MET A 29 0.04 -5.24 -13.47
C MET A 29 1.20 -4.44 -12.87
N PHE A 30 2.26 -5.12 -12.45
CA PHE A 30 3.43 -4.46 -11.85
C PHE A 30 4.46 -3.95 -12.88
N ILE A 31 4.30 -4.27 -14.16
CA ILE A 31 5.07 -3.66 -15.26
C ILE A 31 4.68 -2.18 -15.46
N ILE A 32 3.43 -1.79 -15.24
CA ILE A 32 2.96 -0.40 -15.42
C ILE A 32 3.76 0.61 -14.59
N PRO A 33 3.99 0.42 -13.26
CA PRO A 33 4.84 1.29 -12.45
C PRO A 33 6.28 1.43 -12.94
N LEU A 34 6.81 0.43 -13.64
CA LEU A 34 8.16 0.48 -14.22
C LEU A 34 8.25 1.55 -15.33
N PHE A 35 7.23 1.65 -16.18
CA PHE A 35 7.18 2.64 -17.27
C PHE A 35 6.82 4.04 -16.79
N SER A 36 6.05 4.16 -15.72
CA SER A 36 5.66 5.45 -15.13
C SER A 36 6.68 6.03 -14.17
N GLY A 37 7.82 5.37 -13.93
CA GLY A 37 8.86 5.82 -13.02
C GLY A 37 8.45 5.86 -11.54
N THR A 38 7.36 5.17 -11.19
CA THR A 38 6.79 5.14 -9.83
C THR A 38 7.10 3.85 -9.08
N LEU A 39 8.29 3.27 -9.34
CA LEU A 39 8.74 2.08 -8.63
C LEU A 39 8.86 2.35 -7.14
N ASN A 40 8.24 1.48 -6.37
CA ASN A 40 8.32 1.48 -4.91
C ASN A 40 8.55 0.05 -4.39
N THR A 41 8.76 -0.10 -3.09
CA THR A 41 8.97 -1.40 -2.45
C THR A 41 7.84 -2.38 -2.76
N GLY A 42 6.58 -1.92 -2.85
CA GLY A 42 5.42 -2.74 -3.23
C GLY A 42 5.54 -3.33 -4.64
N SER A 43 6.11 -2.57 -5.61
CA SER A 43 6.33 -3.05 -6.97
C SER A 43 7.31 -4.23 -7.01
N TYR A 44 8.39 -4.19 -6.22
CA TYR A 44 9.34 -5.31 -6.12
C TYR A 44 8.68 -6.56 -5.52
N PHE A 45 7.87 -6.42 -4.47
CA PHE A 45 7.10 -7.54 -3.92
C PHE A 45 6.12 -8.12 -4.95
N GLY A 46 5.47 -7.28 -5.73
CA GLY A 46 4.59 -7.71 -6.81
C GLY A 46 5.32 -8.55 -7.87
N PHE A 47 6.51 -8.16 -8.30
CA PHE A 47 7.35 -8.95 -9.21
C PHE A 47 7.75 -10.29 -8.61
N VAL A 48 8.17 -10.31 -7.34
CA VAL A 48 8.54 -11.56 -6.65
C VAL A 48 7.34 -12.50 -6.55
N ILE A 49 6.19 -12.02 -6.11
CA ILE A 49 4.97 -12.82 -5.98
C ILE A 49 4.53 -13.37 -7.34
N GLY A 50 4.46 -12.53 -8.36
CA GLY A 50 4.10 -12.94 -9.71
C GLY A 50 5.06 -13.96 -10.29
N GLY A 51 6.36 -13.75 -10.15
CA GLY A 51 7.41 -14.67 -10.59
C GLY A 51 7.34 -16.02 -9.88
N VAL A 52 7.20 -16.02 -8.55
CA VAL A 52 7.04 -17.26 -7.76
C VAL A 52 5.78 -18.00 -8.19
N THR A 53 4.66 -17.30 -8.42
CA THR A 53 3.41 -17.93 -8.87
C THR A 53 3.57 -18.61 -10.22
N VAL A 54 4.23 -17.97 -11.19
CA VAL A 54 4.54 -18.57 -12.50
C VAL A 54 5.43 -19.79 -12.33
N LEU A 55 6.49 -19.71 -11.54
CA LEU A 55 7.40 -20.84 -11.29
C LEU A 55 6.67 -22.01 -10.64
N LEU A 56 5.83 -21.77 -9.63
CA LEU A 56 4.99 -22.81 -9.04
C LEU A 56 4.12 -23.49 -10.11
N GLY A 57 3.53 -22.72 -11.02
CA GLY A 57 2.74 -23.25 -12.13
C GLY A 57 3.57 -24.15 -13.06
N ILE A 58 4.76 -23.70 -13.48
CA ILE A 58 5.66 -24.45 -14.38
C ILE A 58 6.13 -25.78 -13.74
N PHE A 59 6.47 -25.75 -12.45
CA PHE A 59 6.97 -26.93 -11.75
C PHE A 59 5.87 -27.91 -11.32
N THR A 60 4.62 -27.46 -11.20
CA THR A 60 3.49 -28.28 -10.75
C THR A 60 3.39 -29.62 -11.49
N PRO A 61 3.37 -29.72 -12.83
CA PRO A 61 3.24 -31.01 -13.52
C PRO A 61 4.40 -31.97 -13.25
N LYS A 62 5.63 -31.44 -13.20
CA LYS A 62 6.85 -32.23 -12.96
C LYS A 62 6.88 -32.82 -11.55
N LEU A 63 6.54 -31.99 -10.56
CA LEU A 63 6.57 -32.36 -9.14
C LEU A 63 5.44 -33.33 -8.78
N PHE A 64 4.28 -33.24 -9.43
CA PHE A 64 3.19 -34.20 -9.20
C PHE A 64 3.38 -35.52 -9.90
N SER A 65 4.06 -35.57 -11.06
CA SER A 65 4.23 -36.83 -11.84
C SER A 65 5.49 -37.59 -11.45
N ASN A 66 6.64 -36.95 -11.30
CA ASN A 66 7.94 -37.58 -11.26
C ASN A 66 8.68 -37.51 -9.92
N ALA A 67 8.19 -36.69 -8.97
CA ALA A 67 8.87 -36.51 -7.68
C ALA A 67 8.64 -37.67 -6.71
N LYS A 68 9.61 -37.91 -5.81
CA LYS A 68 9.47 -38.84 -4.67
C LYS A 68 8.26 -38.40 -3.81
N LYS A 69 7.62 -39.37 -3.13
CA LYS A 69 6.43 -39.12 -2.31
C LYS A 69 6.62 -37.95 -1.34
N ALA A 70 7.75 -37.89 -0.62
CA ALA A 70 8.05 -36.81 0.31
C ALA A 70 8.06 -35.44 -0.37
N VAL A 71 8.69 -35.29 -1.53
CA VAL A 71 8.75 -34.02 -2.28
C VAL A 71 7.34 -33.57 -2.71
N ARG A 72 6.50 -34.51 -3.13
CA ARG A 72 5.10 -34.24 -3.47
C ARG A 72 4.29 -33.71 -2.28
N TYR A 73 4.48 -34.28 -1.09
CA TYR A 73 3.81 -33.77 0.12
C TYR A 73 4.28 -32.39 0.50
N ILE A 74 5.58 -32.13 0.49
CA ILE A 74 6.15 -30.81 0.75
C ILE A 74 5.58 -29.78 -0.25
N PHE A 75 5.58 -30.11 -1.55
CA PHE A 75 5.07 -29.20 -2.57
C PHE A 75 3.57 -28.92 -2.42
N ARG A 76 2.76 -29.93 -2.05
CA ARG A 76 1.33 -29.71 -1.72
C ARG A 76 1.17 -28.78 -0.50
N ALA A 77 1.96 -28.98 0.55
CA ALA A 77 1.94 -28.09 1.70
C ALA A 77 2.30 -26.65 1.34
N VAL A 78 3.31 -26.43 0.50
CA VAL A 78 3.68 -25.11 -0.02
C VAL A 78 2.51 -24.47 -0.80
N LEU A 79 1.86 -25.23 -1.69
CA LEU A 79 0.70 -24.72 -2.44
C LEU A 79 -0.48 -24.36 -1.52
N ILE A 80 -0.73 -25.16 -0.48
CA ILE A 80 -1.80 -24.87 0.50
C ILE A 80 -1.48 -23.58 1.27
N ILE A 81 -0.26 -23.46 1.80
CA ILE A 81 0.18 -22.26 2.52
C ILE A 81 0.09 -21.02 1.61
N TYR A 82 0.55 -21.15 0.36
CA TYR A 82 0.46 -20.08 -0.62
C TYR A 82 -1.01 -19.67 -0.89
N GLY A 83 -1.91 -20.64 -1.03
CA GLY A 83 -3.33 -20.40 -1.19
C GLY A 83 -3.96 -19.66 0.01
N ILE A 84 -3.62 -20.08 1.23
CA ILE A 84 -4.08 -19.42 2.46
C ILE A 84 -3.61 -17.97 2.52
N LEU A 85 -2.34 -17.72 2.22
CA LEU A 85 -1.78 -16.36 2.20
C LEU A 85 -2.44 -15.49 1.12
N ALA A 86 -2.73 -16.06 -0.06
CA ALA A 86 -3.43 -15.36 -1.12
C ALA A 86 -4.86 -14.97 -0.71
N VAL A 87 -5.62 -15.90 -0.12
CA VAL A 87 -6.97 -15.62 0.40
C VAL A 87 -6.92 -14.55 1.48
N TYR A 88 -5.97 -14.64 2.41
CA TYR A 88 -5.78 -13.64 3.45
C TYR A 88 -5.50 -12.24 2.87
N ALA A 89 -4.59 -12.14 1.90
CA ALA A 89 -4.27 -10.88 1.23
C ALA A 89 -5.48 -10.29 0.48
N ILE A 90 -6.25 -11.12 -0.23
CA ILE A 90 -7.47 -10.69 -0.91
C ILE A 90 -8.52 -10.19 0.08
N THR A 91 -8.72 -10.91 1.20
CA THR A 91 -9.68 -10.53 2.24
C THR A 91 -9.30 -9.19 2.87
N LEU A 92 -8.02 -9.00 3.22
CA LEU A 92 -7.54 -7.70 3.74
C LEU A 92 -7.72 -6.57 2.73
N SER A 93 -7.39 -6.82 1.45
CA SER A 93 -7.55 -5.82 0.41
C SER A 93 -9.03 -5.44 0.20
N ALA A 94 -9.92 -6.43 0.20
CA ALA A 94 -11.36 -6.20 0.11
C ALA A 94 -11.89 -5.41 1.31
N PHE A 95 -11.44 -5.74 2.53
CA PHE A 95 -11.78 -5.00 3.74
C PHE A 95 -11.31 -3.53 3.67
N MET A 96 -10.06 -3.30 3.24
CA MET A 96 -9.52 -1.94 3.05
C MET A 96 -10.33 -1.13 2.03
N VAL A 97 -10.67 -1.74 0.88
CA VAL A 97 -11.48 -1.08 -0.16
C VAL A 97 -12.89 -0.78 0.34
N ALA A 98 -13.52 -1.70 1.08
CA ALA A 98 -14.86 -1.50 1.62
C ALA A 98 -14.93 -0.32 2.60
N ASN A 99 -13.86 -0.10 3.40
CA ASN A 99 -13.82 0.99 4.38
C ASN A 99 -13.11 2.27 3.86
N MET A 100 -12.67 2.27 2.61
CA MET A 100 -11.92 3.41 2.03
C MET A 100 -12.78 4.67 1.85
N ASN A 101 -14.10 4.51 1.75
CA ASN A 101 -15.04 5.61 1.49
C ASN A 101 -15.84 6.02 2.73
N ASP A 102 -15.50 5.52 3.91
CA ASP A 102 -16.14 5.97 5.16
C ASP A 102 -15.73 7.42 5.43
N ALA A 103 -16.59 8.34 5.00
CA ALA A 103 -16.42 9.74 5.28
C ALA A 103 -16.75 10.01 6.77
N PRO A 104 -15.84 10.60 7.54
CA PRO A 104 -16.12 10.95 8.94
C PRO A 104 -17.24 11.99 9.02
N GLU A 105 -17.99 11.97 10.12
CA GLU A 105 -19.01 12.97 10.39
C GLU A 105 -18.42 14.38 10.43
N LYS A 106 -19.16 15.36 9.92
CA LYS A 106 -18.77 16.78 9.81
C LYS A 106 -19.47 17.57 10.92
N ASP A 107 -19.09 17.31 12.16
CA ASP A 107 -19.70 17.93 13.35
C ASP A 107 -18.77 18.96 14.06
N GLY A 108 -17.59 19.18 13.51
CA GLY A 108 -16.60 20.10 14.10
C GLY A 108 -15.88 19.56 15.33
N SER A 109 -16.15 18.31 15.73
CA SER A 109 -15.51 17.68 16.89
C SER A 109 -14.22 16.92 16.54
N ARG A 110 -13.87 16.88 15.27
CA ARG A 110 -12.76 16.08 14.77
C ARG A 110 -11.57 16.92 14.31
N THR A 111 -10.39 16.44 14.59
CA THR A 111 -9.14 17.00 14.05
C THR A 111 -8.65 16.12 12.91
N VAL A 112 -8.37 16.74 11.77
CA VAL A 112 -7.78 16.06 10.61
C VAL A 112 -6.27 15.97 10.81
N ILE A 113 -5.70 14.77 10.79
CA ILE A 113 -4.25 14.58 10.80
C ILE A 113 -3.81 14.23 9.38
N VAL A 114 -3.01 15.11 8.77
CA VAL A 114 -2.41 14.88 7.45
C VAL A 114 -0.99 14.38 7.64
N LEU A 115 -0.75 13.11 7.29
CA LEU A 115 0.57 12.50 7.40
C LEU A 115 1.42 12.87 6.18
N GLY A 116 2.64 13.28 6.42
CA GLY A 116 3.61 13.63 5.40
C GLY A 116 3.97 12.46 4.49
N CYS A 117 4.50 12.78 3.34
CA CYS A 117 5.01 11.86 2.36
C CYS A 117 5.89 12.61 1.35
N GLN A 118 7.15 12.57 1.51
CA GLN A 118 8.19 13.12 0.64
C GLN A 118 7.86 14.45 -0.10
N VAL A 119 8.63 15.49 0.19
CA VAL A 119 8.64 16.76 -0.55
C VAL A 119 9.78 16.74 -1.56
N ARG A 120 9.46 17.00 -2.83
CA ARG A 120 10.45 17.11 -3.91
C ARG A 120 10.90 18.56 -4.05
N ARG A 121 11.96 18.79 -4.84
CA ARG A 121 12.48 20.15 -5.10
C ARG A 121 11.46 21.07 -5.79
N ASP A 122 10.56 20.49 -6.56
CA ASP A 122 9.49 21.16 -7.30
C ASP A 122 8.13 21.18 -6.57
N GLY A 123 8.10 20.74 -5.31
CA GLY A 123 6.92 20.77 -4.45
C GLY A 123 6.48 19.40 -3.90
N PRO A 124 5.28 19.31 -3.35
CA PRO A 124 4.73 18.07 -2.79
C PRO A 124 4.68 16.95 -3.84
N SER A 125 5.04 15.71 -3.42
CA SER A 125 4.87 14.53 -4.29
C SER A 125 3.40 14.34 -4.68
N LEU A 126 3.12 13.59 -5.76
CA LEU A 126 1.74 13.32 -6.19
C LEU A 126 0.90 12.65 -5.08
N MET A 127 1.52 11.80 -4.26
CA MET A 127 0.85 11.17 -3.13
C MET A 127 0.50 12.18 -2.04
N LEU A 128 1.43 13.09 -1.74
CA LEU A 128 1.19 14.15 -0.77
C LEU A 128 0.10 15.11 -1.25
N ARG A 129 0.09 15.50 -2.52
CA ARG A 129 -0.98 16.32 -3.10
C ARG A 129 -2.36 15.70 -2.93
N ARG A 130 -2.52 14.41 -3.24
CA ARG A 130 -3.80 13.71 -3.06
C ARG A 130 -4.28 13.70 -1.61
N ARG A 131 -3.35 13.62 -0.65
CA ARG A 131 -3.70 13.75 0.78
C ARG A 131 -4.16 15.17 1.12
N LEU A 132 -3.47 16.16 0.58
CA LEU A 132 -3.82 17.57 0.77
C LEU A 132 -5.17 17.91 0.12
N ASP A 133 -5.44 17.44 -1.09
CA ASP A 133 -6.72 17.61 -1.78
C ASP A 133 -7.89 17.02 -0.95
N ALA A 134 -7.69 15.83 -0.38
CA ALA A 134 -8.69 15.19 0.48
C ALA A 134 -8.90 15.98 1.78
N ALA A 135 -7.81 16.42 2.42
CA ALA A 135 -7.87 17.23 3.64
C ALA A 135 -8.53 18.58 3.38
N CYS A 136 -8.16 19.27 2.31
CA CYS A 136 -8.74 20.55 1.90
C CYS A 136 -10.25 20.40 1.64
N SER A 137 -10.67 19.34 0.94
CA SER A 137 -12.08 19.06 0.70
C SER A 137 -12.88 18.86 1.99
N TYR A 138 -12.31 18.13 2.96
CA TYR A 138 -12.96 17.93 4.26
C TYR A 138 -13.02 19.22 5.08
N LEU A 139 -11.89 19.93 5.22
CA LEU A 139 -11.76 21.15 6.01
C LEU A 139 -12.61 22.32 5.45
N SER A 140 -12.82 22.35 4.15
CA SER A 140 -13.71 23.31 3.48
C SER A 140 -15.18 23.01 3.75
N ALA A 141 -15.53 21.74 3.85
CA ALA A 141 -16.89 21.28 4.14
C ALA A 141 -17.23 21.35 5.64
N ASP A 142 -16.24 21.20 6.53
CA ASP A 142 -16.35 21.38 7.98
C ASP A 142 -15.45 22.53 8.43
N THR A 143 -16.01 23.73 8.50
CA THR A 143 -15.28 24.96 8.85
C THR A 143 -14.84 25.03 10.31
N LYS A 144 -15.32 24.13 11.17
CA LYS A 144 -14.97 24.07 12.59
C LYS A 144 -13.89 23.06 12.91
N ALA A 145 -13.62 22.11 12.00
CA ALA A 145 -12.60 21.10 12.20
C ALA A 145 -11.19 21.72 12.15
N ASP A 146 -10.32 21.30 13.05
CA ASP A 146 -8.91 21.66 13.06
C ASP A 146 -8.07 20.64 12.27
N CYS A 147 -6.82 21.00 11.97
CA CYS A 147 -5.91 20.18 11.19
C CYS A 147 -4.53 20.14 11.84
N ILE A 148 -3.94 18.94 11.93
CA ILE A 148 -2.53 18.76 12.24
C ILE A 148 -1.84 18.25 10.98
N VAL A 149 -0.82 18.96 10.52
CA VAL A 149 0.06 18.49 9.44
C VAL A 149 1.34 17.96 10.07
N SER A 150 1.60 16.65 9.92
CA SER A 150 2.68 15.97 10.62
C SER A 150 3.65 15.33 9.65
N GLY A 151 4.91 15.71 9.75
CA GLY A 151 6.02 15.20 8.97
C GLY A 151 7.26 16.06 9.10
N GLY A 152 8.35 15.47 9.58
CA GLY A 152 9.64 16.15 9.73
C GLY A 152 10.33 16.41 8.40
N LYS A 153 11.60 16.76 8.47
CA LYS A 153 12.44 17.03 7.31
C LYS A 153 13.28 15.80 6.95
N GLY A 154 13.07 15.27 5.76
CA GLY A 154 13.92 14.22 5.21
C GLY A 154 15.29 14.71 4.76
N ASP A 155 16.28 13.80 4.66
CA ASP A 155 17.68 14.13 4.32
C ASP A 155 17.84 14.86 2.98
N ASN A 156 16.95 14.65 2.03
CA ASN A 156 16.98 15.24 0.70
C ASN A 156 15.96 16.38 0.53
N GLU A 157 15.37 16.88 1.60
CA GLU A 157 14.33 17.91 1.57
C GLU A 157 14.87 19.26 2.02
N HIS A 158 14.36 20.34 1.44
CA HIS A 158 14.75 21.71 1.81
C HIS A 158 13.98 22.23 3.02
N ILE A 159 12.71 21.84 3.14
CA ILE A 159 11.80 22.18 4.23
C ILE A 159 11.20 20.89 4.81
N SER A 160 10.59 20.98 5.99
CA SER A 160 9.87 19.84 6.56
C SER A 160 8.61 19.52 5.73
N GLU A 161 8.18 18.27 5.76
CA GLU A 161 6.93 17.87 5.11
C GLU A 161 5.73 18.64 5.71
N ALA A 162 5.75 18.88 7.03
CA ALA A 162 4.74 19.67 7.72
C ALA A 162 4.68 21.11 7.21
N GLU A 163 5.85 21.76 6.96
CA GLU A 163 5.89 23.12 6.40
C GLU A 163 5.29 23.16 5.01
N ALA A 164 5.69 22.23 4.13
CA ALA A 164 5.17 22.14 2.76
C ALA A 164 3.64 21.91 2.74
N MET A 165 3.14 21.08 3.65
CA MET A 165 1.69 20.84 3.79
C MET A 165 0.94 22.03 4.30
N TYR A 166 1.51 22.74 5.29
CA TYR A 166 0.95 23.97 5.84
C TYR A 166 0.81 25.04 4.75
N GLU A 167 1.88 25.33 4.02
CA GLU A 167 1.86 26.31 2.92
C GLU A 167 0.82 25.95 1.86
N ALA A 168 0.73 24.68 1.48
CA ALA A 168 -0.23 24.21 0.49
C ALA A 168 -1.68 24.43 0.95
N LEU A 169 -2.04 24.00 2.17
CA LEU A 169 -3.39 24.17 2.70
C LEU A 169 -3.78 25.64 2.88
N VAL A 170 -2.83 26.48 3.29
CA VAL A 170 -3.05 27.93 3.39
C VAL A 170 -3.30 28.55 2.02
N ASN A 171 -2.52 28.15 0.99
CA ASN A 171 -2.72 28.61 -0.38
C ASN A 171 -4.06 28.13 -0.96
N ASP A 172 -4.55 26.96 -0.53
CA ASP A 172 -5.86 26.42 -0.90
C ASP A 172 -7.03 27.05 -0.08
N GLY A 173 -6.73 28.06 0.77
CA GLY A 173 -7.74 28.88 1.47
C GLY A 173 -8.11 28.37 2.86
N ILE A 174 -7.42 27.39 3.41
CA ILE A 174 -7.64 26.98 4.81
C ILE A 174 -7.00 28.00 5.76
N SER A 175 -7.76 28.41 6.77
CA SER A 175 -7.31 29.42 7.73
C SER A 175 -6.11 28.94 8.58
N LYS A 176 -5.10 29.79 8.73
CA LYS A 176 -3.83 29.49 9.43
C LYS A 176 -4.04 29.05 10.88
N ASN A 177 -5.02 29.64 11.57
CA ASN A 177 -5.35 29.31 12.95
C ASN A 177 -6.07 27.97 13.14
N ARG A 178 -6.36 27.27 12.06
CA ARG A 178 -6.91 25.91 12.08
C ARG A 178 -5.85 24.84 11.80
N ILE A 179 -4.60 25.24 11.51
CA ILE A 179 -3.56 24.30 11.11
C ILE A 179 -2.41 24.34 12.11
N THR A 180 -2.17 23.22 12.77
CA THR A 180 -1.02 23.01 13.65
C THR A 180 0.05 22.20 12.94
N LYS A 181 1.32 22.62 13.04
CA LYS A 181 2.47 21.91 12.46
C LYS A 181 3.12 20.98 13.48
N GLU A 182 3.42 19.76 13.07
CA GLU A 182 4.29 18.82 13.75
C GLU A 182 5.44 18.47 12.77
N ASP A 183 6.63 18.99 13.01
CA ASP A 183 7.78 18.93 12.09
C ASP A 183 8.98 18.15 12.64
N LYS A 184 8.80 17.39 13.73
CA LYS A 184 9.87 16.65 14.41
C LYS A 184 9.91 15.16 14.07
N SER A 185 8.81 14.62 13.61
CA SER A 185 8.65 13.19 13.33
C SER A 185 9.52 12.74 12.16
N SER A 186 10.08 11.55 12.28
CA SER A 186 10.91 10.88 11.25
C SER A 186 10.28 9.58 10.73
N SER A 187 9.16 9.16 11.30
CA SER A 187 8.46 7.93 10.95
C SER A 187 6.95 8.07 11.10
N THR A 188 6.18 7.22 10.43
CA THR A 188 4.71 7.21 10.57
C THR A 188 4.26 6.97 12.02
N TYR A 189 5.02 6.20 12.79
CA TYR A 189 4.74 6.00 14.21
C TYR A 189 4.88 7.31 14.99
N GLU A 190 5.97 8.05 14.77
CA GLU A 190 6.22 9.34 15.42
C GLU A 190 5.21 10.40 14.96
N ASN A 191 4.82 10.41 13.67
CA ASN A 191 3.76 11.28 13.18
C ASN A 191 2.49 11.14 14.03
N LEU A 192 2.04 9.91 14.27
CA LEU A 192 0.85 9.65 15.06
C LEU A 192 1.06 9.94 16.55
N LEU A 193 2.24 9.58 17.09
CA LEU A 193 2.56 9.79 18.50
C LEU A 193 2.62 11.29 18.85
N PHE A 194 3.33 12.09 18.05
CA PHE A 194 3.48 13.53 18.31
C PHE A 194 2.18 14.29 18.00
N SER A 195 1.44 13.88 16.96
CA SER A 195 0.10 14.45 16.74
C SER A 195 -0.85 14.17 17.91
N LYS A 196 -0.77 12.96 18.50
CA LYS A 196 -1.55 12.63 19.70
C LYS A 196 -1.15 13.52 20.89
N GLN A 197 0.16 13.73 21.13
CA GLN A 197 0.63 14.62 22.20
C GLN A 197 0.10 16.05 22.02
N ILE A 198 0.14 16.58 20.80
CA ILE A 198 -0.42 17.90 20.49
C ILE A 198 -1.92 17.97 20.85
N LEU A 199 -2.68 16.93 20.54
CA LEU A 199 -4.11 16.86 20.86
C LEU A 199 -4.37 16.79 22.37
N GLU A 200 -3.54 16.05 23.12
CA GLU A 200 -3.64 15.89 24.58
C GLU A 200 -3.25 17.19 25.31
N ASP A 201 -2.29 17.95 24.78
CA ASP A 201 -1.83 19.23 25.33
C ASP A 201 -2.80 20.41 25.02
N GLY A 202 -3.95 20.11 24.45
CA GLY A 202 -4.99 21.09 24.15
C GLY A 202 -4.89 21.73 22.76
N GLY A 203 -4.04 21.19 21.91
CA GLY A 203 -3.93 21.26 20.44
C GLY A 203 -4.42 22.46 19.67
N LYS A 204 -4.41 23.67 20.25
CA LYS A 204 -4.63 24.88 19.46
C LYS A 204 -3.28 25.46 19.05
N PRO A 205 -3.19 25.90 17.78
CA PRO A 205 -2.01 26.56 17.27
C PRO A 205 -1.72 27.87 18.00
#